data_c83d7691f3daef4ee910680bc51b9501
#
_entry.id   c83d7691f3daef4ee910680bc51b9501
#
_cell.length_a   1.000
_cell.length_b   1.000
_cell.length_c   1.000
_cell.angle_alpha   90.00
_cell.angle_beta   90.00
_cell.angle_gamma   90.00
#
_symmetry.space_group_name_H-M   'P 1'
#
loop_
_entity.id
_entity.type
_entity.pdbx_description
1 polymer ?
#
loop_
_entity_poly.entity_id
_entity_poly.type
_entity_poly.pdbx_seq_one_letter_code
_entity_poly.pdbx_strand_id
1 'polypeptide(L)'
;YGSQTGTAEGFAQELEQDAANHEIGATVVDLEDFDPDTFKTHKAVVMVLATYGEGDPTDNATEFFKWLADDSVDSDYLKGVKFTVMGCGNRQYVHFNQSAKIADQRLECLGAERVYERGEGDDDQNIEEDFEQWRENGLWPALRKALGLAGSENVKDEHAVETAESVVKRLPLKLELAQNIRNLPVDPLVQVGGADVLGKWYFQASQASVAVCDELRQKPNADAGKTTKHIEFNVQQLPAVDWRTADNLEVLPENPDDLVQWFAERLGVGDQLQSHVTFIRSCGEGKAVKKPFPTPCSVQVALSLYCDLCTLHRACCKRLAPFVRDEADSAALQTLLQDREAFQILADGRMSMRDFFELFMPSAEIDFSAFVQLCQRQKNRPYTIASSSKEDPNRIAICVSLVQEEAKSPEAALKDLADRGIRIPRADAFLQKLGETAVKPRRFRGLCSEMLCTRTTCGAKHWIYARASTFRLPRRTTTPIVMVGAGTGLAPFRGFVREFRAENGCRTKTVLFFGCTKRDEDFIYKEELCEAVEMKPPALKELITAFSREQKEKVYVQHKLKEKSAEVKQMIADGGYIYVCGATSMGKQVR
;
A
#
# COMPACT_ATOMS: atom_id res chain seq x y z
N TYR A 1 13.20 13.60 3.65
CA TYR A 1 12.13 12.99 2.87
C TYR A 1 10.85 13.83 2.88
N GLY A 2 10.08 13.75 1.76
CA GLY A 2 8.70 14.24 1.66
C GLY A 2 7.75 13.07 1.46
N SER A 3 6.86 12.79 2.43
CA SER A 3 6.02 11.61 2.44
C SER A 3 4.61 11.90 2.95
N GLN A 4 3.59 11.40 2.24
CA GLN A 4 2.19 11.52 2.66
C GLN A 4 1.68 10.24 3.31
N THR A 5 2.06 9.10 2.76
CA THR A 5 1.61 7.78 3.17
C THR A 5 2.70 6.97 3.89
N GLY A 6 3.92 7.50 3.89
CA GLY A 6 5.07 6.94 4.54
C GLY A 6 6.02 6.14 3.64
N THR A 7 5.69 5.88 2.37
CA THR A 7 6.57 5.13 1.45
C THR A 7 7.93 5.81 1.29
N ALA A 8 7.96 7.13 1.02
CA ALA A 8 9.23 7.86 0.89
C ALA A 8 10.00 7.95 2.23
N GLU A 9 9.31 8.03 3.36
CA GLU A 9 9.91 7.93 4.69
C GLU A 9 10.62 6.57 4.88
N GLY A 10 9.94 5.47 4.53
CA GLY A 10 10.50 4.13 4.63
C GLY A 10 11.76 3.96 3.79
N PHE A 11 11.75 4.41 2.55
CA PHE A 11 12.92 4.37 1.68
C PHE A 11 14.08 5.22 2.22
N ALA A 12 13.80 6.39 2.82
CA ALA A 12 14.83 7.19 3.45
C ALA A 12 15.45 6.48 4.66
N GLN A 13 14.66 5.81 5.47
CA GLN A 13 15.14 5.00 6.61
C GLN A 13 15.97 3.80 6.16
N GLU A 14 15.57 3.12 5.08
CA GLU A 14 16.36 2.04 4.48
C GLU A 14 17.72 2.55 3.98
N LEU A 15 17.75 3.72 3.33
CA LEU A 15 19.01 4.34 2.90
C LEU A 15 19.93 4.70 4.07
N GLU A 16 19.39 5.20 5.19
CA GLU A 16 20.18 5.49 6.39
C GLU A 16 20.83 4.21 6.95
N GLN A 17 20.04 3.13 7.05
CA GLN A 17 20.55 1.85 7.56
C GLN A 17 21.61 1.25 6.64
N ASP A 18 21.41 1.34 5.32
CA ASP A 18 22.29 0.77 4.34
C ASP A 18 23.58 1.59 4.13
N ALA A 19 23.53 2.91 4.37
CA ALA A 19 24.67 3.80 4.24
C ALA A 19 25.91 3.34 5.05
N ALA A 20 25.67 2.75 6.23
CA ALA A 20 26.75 2.23 7.07
C ALA A 20 27.53 1.08 6.40
N ASN A 21 26.88 0.26 5.56
CA ASN A 21 27.53 -0.80 4.78
C ASN A 21 28.46 -0.24 3.71
N HIS A 22 28.24 1.01 3.31
CA HIS A 22 29.02 1.74 2.32
C HIS A 22 30.00 2.76 2.94
N GLU A 23 30.26 2.67 4.24
CA GLU A 23 31.15 3.59 5.01
C GLU A 23 30.68 5.05 4.97
N ILE A 24 29.38 5.28 4.82
CA ILE A 24 28.75 6.61 4.80
C ILE A 24 27.94 6.80 6.07
N GLY A 25 28.25 7.86 6.83
CA GLY A 25 27.38 8.31 7.92
C GLY A 25 26.20 9.09 7.35
N ALA A 26 24.99 8.61 7.59
CA ALA A 26 23.76 9.25 7.14
C ALA A 26 22.82 9.56 8.31
N THR A 27 21.91 10.50 8.11
CA THR A 27 20.82 10.85 9.03
C THR A 27 19.59 11.18 8.22
N VAL A 28 18.45 10.61 8.59
CA VAL A 28 17.16 10.91 7.97
C VAL A 28 16.59 12.20 8.56
N VAL A 29 16.13 13.09 7.69
CA VAL A 29 15.48 14.35 8.06
C VAL A 29 14.11 14.44 7.41
N ASP A 30 13.08 14.76 8.20
CA ASP A 30 11.75 15.11 7.70
C ASP A 30 11.79 16.53 7.09
N LEU A 31 11.18 16.73 5.92
CA LEU A 31 11.10 18.05 5.31
C LEU A 31 10.17 19.02 6.06
N GLU A 32 9.41 18.55 7.05
CA GLU A 32 8.73 19.42 8.01
C GLU A 32 9.75 20.23 8.84
N ASP A 33 10.93 19.64 9.11
CA ASP A 33 12.04 20.25 9.83
C ASP A 33 13.07 20.92 8.88
N PHE A 34 12.67 21.22 7.64
CA PHE A 34 13.56 21.80 6.63
C PHE A 34 14.05 23.21 7.03
N ASP A 35 15.37 23.39 7.01
CA ASP A 35 16.05 24.67 7.20
C ASP A 35 17.10 24.87 6.09
N PRO A 36 16.96 25.92 5.24
CA PRO A 36 17.87 26.17 4.12
C PRO A 36 19.33 26.35 4.55
N ASP A 37 19.56 26.98 5.70
CA ASP A 37 20.91 27.26 6.18
C ASP A 37 21.64 26.00 6.67
N THR A 38 20.90 25.07 7.25
CA THR A 38 21.41 23.74 7.58
C THR A 38 21.58 22.90 6.32
N PHE A 39 20.63 22.95 5.38
CA PHE A 39 20.68 22.16 4.14
C PHE A 39 21.95 22.41 3.32
N LYS A 40 22.37 23.65 3.14
CA LYS A 40 23.59 24.00 2.40
C LYS A 40 24.90 23.55 3.06
N THR A 41 24.88 23.12 4.33
CA THR A 41 26.05 22.64 5.04
C THR A 41 26.37 21.16 4.78
N HIS A 42 25.41 20.41 4.23
CA HIS A 42 25.57 18.98 3.95
C HIS A 42 26.48 18.77 2.74
N LYS A 43 27.37 17.77 2.84
CA LYS A 43 28.24 17.37 1.72
C LYS A 43 27.48 16.68 0.62
N ALA A 44 26.49 15.85 0.99
CA ALA A 44 25.62 15.16 0.06
C ALA A 44 24.22 15.01 0.65
N VAL A 45 23.20 15.08 -0.20
CA VAL A 45 21.78 14.94 0.15
C VAL A 45 21.12 13.98 -0.82
N VAL A 46 20.44 12.96 -0.28
CA VAL A 46 19.58 12.07 -1.05
C VAL A 46 18.13 12.42 -0.71
N MET A 47 17.41 12.99 -1.68
CA MET A 47 16.02 13.35 -1.51
C MET A 47 15.13 12.18 -1.89
N VAL A 48 14.18 11.80 -1.02
CA VAL A 48 13.13 10.82 -1.34
C VAL A 48 11.79 11.53 -1.26
N LEU A 49 11.12 11.71 -2.40
CA LEU A 49 10.00 12.62 -2.54
C LEU A 49 8.78 11.95 -3.16
N ALA A 50 7.69 11.90 -2.42
CA ALA A 50 6.41 11.49 -2.96
C ALA A 50 5.67 12.66 -3.63
N THR A 51 4.90 12.32 -4.66
CA THR A 51 3.97 13.23 -5.34
C THR A 51 2.56 12.90 -4.91
N TYR A 52 1.78 13.92 -4.52
CA TYR A 52 0.44 13.78 -4.01
C TYR A 52 -0.59 14.56 -4.85
N GLY A 53 -1.86 14.15 -4.81
CA GLY A 53 -2.96 14.86 -5.47
C GLY A 53 -2.73 15.08 -6.98
N GLU A 54 -2.85 16.32 -7.43
CA GLU A 54 -2.69 16.73 -8.83
C GLU A 54 -1.23 17.09 -9.20
N GLY A 55 -0.26 16.53 -8.52
CA GLY A 55 1.17 16.80 -8.74
C GLY A 55 1.81 17.63 -7.64
N ASP A 56 1.07 17.83 -6.56
CA ASP A 56 1.50 18.63 -5.42
C ASP A 56 2.57 17.93 -4.58
N PRO A 57 3.42 18.66 -3.88
CA PRO A 57 4.27 18.10 -2.84
C PRO A 57 3.42 17.59 -1.67
N THR A 58 3.99 16.70 -0.88
CA THR A 58 3.39 16.22 0.37
C THR A 58 3.30 17.34 1.42
N ASP A 59 2.39 17.19 2.39
CA ASP A 59 2.14 18.23 3.40
C ASP A 59 3.42 18.61 4.15
N ASN A 60 4.23 17.64 4.56
CA ASN A 60 5.50 17.86 5.25
C ASN A 60 6.60 18.49 4.37
N ALA A 61 6.46 18.49 3.04
CA ALA A 61 7.42 19.09 2.13
C ALA A 61 7.01 20.52 1.66
N THR A 62 5.87 21.04 2.12
CA THR A 62 5.29 22.28 1.64
C THR A 62 6.26 23.48 1.76
N GLU A 63 6.91 23.66 2.89
CA GLU A 63 7.83 24.78 3.11
C GLU A 63 9.12 24.64 2.28
N PHE A 64 9.63 23.43 2.12
CA PHE A 64 10.74 23.14 1.21
C PHE A 64 10.41 23.54 -0.24
N PHE A 65 9.23 23.18 -0.75
CA PHE A 65 8.85 23.52 -2.11
C PHE A 65 8.53 25.02 -2.29
N LYS A 66 8.04 25.72 -1.28
CA LYS A 66 7.93 27.18 -1.29
C LYS A 66 9.30 27.84 -1.42
N TRP A 67 10.28 27.37 -0.65
CA TRP A 67 11.64 27.85 -0.73
C TRP A 67 12.28 27.56 -2.10
N LEU A 68 12.09 26.36 -2.64
CA LEU A 68 12.57 26.00 -3.98
C LEU A 68 11.96 26.89 -5.09
N ALA A 69 10.73 27.33 -4.93
CA ALA A 69 10.04 28.20 -5.89
C ALA A 69 10.41 29.67 -5.76
N ASP A 70 11.15 30.06 -4.73
CA ASP A 70 11.55 31.46 -4.51
C ASP A 70 12.69 31.85 -5.46
N ASP A 71 12.39 32.68 -6.42
CA ASP A 71 13.36 33.17 -7.40
C ASP A 71 14.38 34.20 -6.82
N SER A 72 14.20 34.63 -5.56
CA SER A 72 15.16 35.50 -4.86
C SER A 72 16.34 34.73 -4.27
N VAL A 73 16.29 33.38 -4.22
CA VAL A 73 17.39 32.54 -3.76
C VAL A 73 18.51 32.55 -4.81
N ASP A 74 19.73 32.84 -4.36
CA ASP A 74 20.91 32.92 -5.23
C ASP A 74 21.18 31.61 -5.99
N SER A 75 21.52 31.72 -7.27
CA SER A 75 21.77 30.57 -8.16
C SER A 75 22.97 29.71 -7.76
N ASP A 76 23.85 30.19 -6.87
CA ASP A 76 24.97 29.43 -6.32
C ASP A 76 24.82 29.13 -4.81
N TYR A 77 23.59 29.29 -4.27
CA TYR A 77 23.29 29.08 -2.85
C TYR A 77 23.68 27.67 -2.34
N LEU A 78 23.52 26.65 -3.19
CA LEU A 78 23.85 25.26 -2.89
C LEU A 78 25.20 24.79 -3.47
N LYS A 79 26.05 25.72 -3.86
CA LYS A 79 27.36 25.40 -4.42
C LYS A 79 28.20 24.56 -3.46
N GLY A 80 28.60 23.38 -3.92
CA GLY A 80 29.37 22.39 -3.13
C GLY A 80 28.51 21.31 -2.48
N VAL A 81 27.20 21.44 -2.49
CA VAL A 81 26.26 20.38 -2.09
C VAL A 81 26.12 19.38 -3.24
N LYS A 82 26.25 18.11 -2.95
CA LYS A 82 26.01 17.00 -3.89
C LYS A 82 24.63 16.43 -3.65
N PHE A 83 23.90 16.07 -4.72
CA PHE A 83 22.57 15.56 -4.52
C PHE A 83 22.15 14.48 -5.52
N THR A 84 21.14 13.76 -5.16
CA THR A 84 20.32 12.92 -6.04
C THR A 84 18.90 12.83 -5.48
N VAL A 85 17.93 12.43 -6.32
CA VAL A 85 16.50 12.39 -5.96
C VAL A 85 15.90 11.05 -6.34
N MET A 86 15.15 10.45 -5.44
CA MET A 86 14.23 9.32 -5.69
C MET A 86 12.80 9.83 -5.64
N GLY A 87 12.06 9.69 -6.72
CA GLY A 87 10.65 10.01 -6.78
C GLY A 87 9.77 8.81 -6.44
N CYS A 88 8.71 9.05 -5.66
CA CYS A 88 7.67 8.08 -5.37
C CYS A 88 6.34 8.58 -5.95
N GLY A 89 5.81 7.89 -6.96
CA GLY A 89 4.59 8.29 -7.65
C GLY A 89 3.86 7.10 -8.25
N ASN A 90 2.88 7.39 -9.11
CA ASN A 90 2.12 6.37 -9.82
C ASN A 90 1.89 6.84 -11.25
N ARG A 91 2.32 6.08 -12.26
CA ARG A 91 2.25 6.43 -13.70
C ARG A 91 0.84 6.57 -14.23
N GLN A 92 -0.14 6.10 -13.51
CA GLN A 92 -1.53 6.29 -13.90
C GLN A 92 -1.97 7.75 -13.79
N TYR A 93 -1.28 8.57 -12.98
CA TYR A 93 -1.54 10.00 -12.84
C TYR A 93 -0.71 10.83 -13.83
N VAL A 94 -1.29 11.95 -14.27
CA VAL A 94 -0.66 12.86 -15.26
C VAL A 94 0.66 13.42 -14.74
N HIS A 95 0.72 13.72 -13.45
CA HIS A 95 1.86 14.34 -12.79
C HIS A 95 2.78 13.33 -12.10
N PHE A 96 3.06 12.21 -12.80
CA PHE A 96 3.95 11.16 -12.29
C PHE A 96 5.30 11.71 -11.84
N ASN A 97 5.64 11.49 -10.56
CA ASN A 97 6.88 11.93 -9.91
C ASN A 97 7.18 13.43 -10.06
N GLN A 98 6.15 14.27 -10.10
CA GLN A 98 6.29 15.71 -10.37
C GLN A 98 7.13 16.42 -9.30
N SER A 99 6.90 16.13 -8.02
CA SER A 99 7.68 16.71 -6.91
C SER A 99 9.17 16.40 -7.05
N ALA A 100 9.52 15.16 -7.38
CA ALA A 100 10.92 14.78 -7.60
C ALA A 100 11.53 15.47 -8.81
N LYS A 101 10.77 15.63 -9.90
CA LYS A 101 11.22 16.35 -11.11
C LYS A 101 11.50 17.82 -10.84
N ILE A 102 10.62 18.49 -10.10
CA ILE A 102 10.78 19.89 -9.71
C ILE A 102 12.01 20.05 -8.80
N ALA A 103 12.13 19.22 -7.76
CA ALA A 103 13.26 19.30 -6.84
C ALA A 103 14.60 19.02 -7.54
N ASP A 104 14.66 17.98 -8.36
CA ASP A 104 15.86 17.61 -9.13
C ASP A 104 16.36 18.76 -10.02
N GLN A 105 15.45 19.42 -10.74
CA GLN A 105 15.76 20.54 -11.60
C GLN A 105 16.17 21.80 -10.81
N ARG A 106 15.43 22.13 -9.75
CA ARG A 106 15.66 23.37 -8.98
C ARG A 106 16.92 23.30 -8.14
N LEU A 107 17.25 22.15 -7.54
CA LEU A 107 18.50 21.96 -6.80
C LEU A 107 19.73 22.18 -7.71
N GLU A 108 19.69 21.70 -8.95
CA GLU A 108 20.73 21.97 -9.95
C GLU A 108 20.80 23.45 -10.31
N CYS A 109 19.65 24.13 -10.50
CA CYS A 109 19.60 25.57 -10.75
C CYS A 109 20.17 26.42 -9.60
N LEU A 110 20.10 25.93 -8.36
CA LEU A 110 20.67 26.57 -7.17
C LEU A 110 22.16 26.21 -6.94
N GLY A 111 22.83 25.56 -7.91
CA GLY A 111 24.26 25.28 -7.91
C GLY A 111 24.67 23.98 -7.24
N ALA A 112 23.73 23.10 -6.84
CA ALA A 112 24.06 21.77 -6.34
C ALA A 112 24.50 20.83 -7.48
N GLU A 113 25.41 19.91 -7.20
CA GLU A 113 25.95 18.93 -8.15
C GLU A 113 25.16 17.61 -8.09
N ARG A 114 24.46 17.24 -9.18
CA ARG A 114 23.81 15.95 -9.30
C ARG A 114 24.86 14.84 -9.46
N VAL A 115 24.89 13.91 -8.51
CA VAL A 115 25.87 12.80 -8.49
C VAL A 115 25.38 11.50 -9.10
N TYR A 116 24.06 11.32 -9.14
CA TYR A 116 23.41 10.17 -9.75
C TYR A 116 22.08 10.58 -10.36
N GLU A 117 21.63 9.87 -11.38
CA GLU A 117 20.35 10.15 -12.05
C GLU A 117 19.15 9.96 -11.11
N ARG A 118 18.10 10.72 -11.38
CA ARG A 118 16.86 10.65 -10.59
C ARG A 118 16.20 9.28 -10.75
N GLY A 119 15.87 8.64 -9.63
CA GLY A 119 15.01 7.46 -9.58
C GLY A 119 13.54 7.81 -9.78
N GLU A 120 12.80 6.93 -10.44
CA GLU A 120 11.37 7.08 -10.71
C GLU A 120 10.60 5.84 -10.26
N GLY A 121 10.15 5.82 -9.01
CA GLY A 121 9.33 4.74 -8.45
C GLY A 121 7.88 4.83 -8.90
N ASP A 122 7.29 3.69 -9.28
CA ASP A 122 5.94 3.56 -9.79
C ASP A 122 5.09 2.62 -8.94
N ASP A 123 4.18 3.17 -8.13
CA ASP A 123 3.28 2.42 -7.24
C ASP A 123 2.19 1.63 -8.02
N ASP A 124 1.99 1.91 -9.33
CA ASP A 124 1.12 1.12 -10.20
C ASP A 124 1.72 -0.26 -10.55
N GLN A 125 3.03 -0.39 -10.46
CA GLN A 125 3.77 -1.62 -10.70
C GLN A 125 4.40 -2.14 -9.40
N ASN A 126 5.65 -1.79 -9.16
CA ASN A 126 6.40 -2.22 -7.97
C ASN A 126 7.42 -1.14 -7.57
N ILE A 127 6.97 -0.17 -6.80
CA ILE A 127 7.78 0.96 -6.37
C ILE A 127 8.99 0.53 -5.51
N GLU A 128 8.83 -0.53 -4.74
CA GLU A 128 9.92 -1.10 -3.91
C GLU A 128 11.04 -1.66 -4.81
N GLU A 129 10.68 -2.33 -5.90
CA GLU A 129 11.65 -2.85 -6.87
C GLU A 129 12.36 -1.73 -7.64
N ASP A 130 11.63 -0.67 -8.02
CA ASP A 130 12.22 0.51 -8.69
C ASP A 130 13.23 1.21 -7.76
N PHE A 131 12.88 1.35 -6.47
CA PHE A 131 13.78 1.90 -5.46
C PHE A 131 15.01 1.01 -5.25
N GLU A 132 14.83 -0.31 -5.10
CA GLU A 132 15.92 -1.26 -4.92
C GLU A 132 16.89 -1.22 -6.11
N GLN A 133 16.36 -1.21 -7.33
CA GLN A 133 17.15 -1.14 -8.54
C GLN A 133 17.97 0.16 -8.62
N TRP A 134 17.34 1.31 -8.32
CA TRP A 134 18.01 2.60 -8.32
C TRP A 134 19.12 2.65 -7.26
N ARG A 135 18.86 2.13 -6.08
CA ARG A 135 19.80 2.06 -4.97
C ARG A 135 20.99 1.17 -5.26
N GLU A 136 20.75 -0.08 -5.70
CA GLU A 136 21.80 -1.09 -5.92
C GLU A 136 22.66 -0.82 -7.16
N ASN A 137 22.04 -0.37 -8.27
CA ASN A 137 22.77 -0.26 -9.53
C ASN A 137 23.69 0.94 -9.65
N GLY A 138 23.52 2.00 -8.86
CA GLY A 138 24.36 3.17 -9.06
C GLY A 138 24.43 4.20 -7.95
N LEU A 139 23.47 4.24 -7.03
CA LEU A 139 23.45 5.23 -5.95
C LEU A 139 24.73 5.16 -5.09
N TRP A 140 25.04 3.99 -4.55
CA TRP A 140 26.16 3.83 -3.62
C TRP A 140 27.52 4.05 -4.28
N PRO A 141 27.83 3.49 -5.46
CA PRO A 141 29.06 3.81 -6.18
C PRO A 141 29.21 5.31 -6.48
N ALA A 142 28.11 5.97 -6.89
CA ALA A 142 28.12 7.40 -7.19
C ALA A 142 28.37 8.25 -5.94
N LEU A 143 27.71 7.96 -4.82
CA LEU A 143 27.90 8.65 -3.55
C LEU A 143 29.31 8.45 -2.99
N ARG A 144 29.84 7.21 -2.99
CA ARG A 144 31.22 6.93 -2.56
C ARG A 144 32.24 7.72 -3.37
N LYS A 145 32.11 7.72 -4.70
CA LYS A 145 32.95 8.51 -5.59
C LYS A 145 32.83 10.01 -5.27
N ALA A 146 31.63 10.51 -5.13
CA ALA A 146 31.35 11.93 -4.88
C ALA A 146 31.90 12.38 -3.51
N LEU A 147 31.88 11.53 -2.50
CA LEU A 147 32.40 11.81 -1.15
C LEU A 147 33.89 11.55 -1.00
N GLY A 148 34.59 11.12 -2.07
CA GLY A 148 36.04 10.85 -2.04
C GLY A 148 36.39 9.56 -1.31
N LEU A 149 35.47 8.64 -1.14
CA LEU A 149 35.63 7.32 -0.51
C LEU A 149 36.04 6.24 -1.53
N ALA A 150 36.21 6.61 -2.80
CA ALA A 150 36.67 5.74 -3.86
C ALA A 150 38.19 5.53 -3.74
N GLY A 151 38.62 4.39 -3.19
CA GLY A 151 40.04 4.06 -2.99
C GLY A 151 40.35 3.00 -1.92
N SER A 152 39.42 2.72 -1.04
CA SER A 152 39.47 1.53 -0.19
C SER A 152 38.85 0.36 -0.95
N GLU A 153 39.69 -0.54 -1.51
CA GLU A 153 39.26 -1.81 -2.14
C GLU A 153 38.65 -2.81 -1.13
N ASN A 154 38.12 -2.32 -0.04
CA ASN A 154 37.27 -3.10 0.87
C ASN A 154 35.78 -2.83 0.57
N VAL A 155 35.40 -2.84 -0.71
CA VAL A 155 34.05 -3.34 -1.05
C VAL A 155 34.09 -4.80 -0.60
N LYS A 156 33.46 -5.13 0.51
CA LYS A 156 33.12 -6.52 0.81
C LYS A 156 32.57 -7.06 -0.49
N ASP A 157 33.20 -8.10 -1.04
CA ASP A 157 32.77 -8.74 -2.26
C ASP A 157 31.24 -8.77 -2.26
N GLU A 158 30.59 -8.09 -3.21
CA GLU A 158 29.12 -8.14 -3.41
C GLU A 158 28.64 -9.58 -3.65
N HIS A 159 29.57 -10.52 -3.72
CA HIS A 159 29.39 -11.97 -3.80
C HIS A 159 29.74 -12.73 -2.51
N ALA A 160 30.07 -12.06 -1.41
CA ALA A 160 30.16 -12.77 -0.14
C ALA A 160 28.75 -13.25 0.22
N VAL A 161 28.47 -14.53 0.00
CA VAL A 161 27.19 -15.17 0.32
C VAL A 161 26.92 -14.88 1.79
N GLU A 162 25.92 -14.03 2.03
CA GLU A 162 25.50 -13.68 3.38
C GLU A 162 25.02 -14.94 4.11
N THR A 163 25.53 -15.19 5.31
CA THR A 163 25.12 -16.35 6.10
C THR A 163 23.91 -16.04 6.99
N ALA A 164 23.08 -17.04 7.27
CA ALA A 164 21.94 -16.90 8.19
C ALA A 164 22.37 -16.34 9.56
N GLU A 165 23.51 -16.79 10.08
CA GLU A 165 24.04 -16.31 11.36
C GLU A 165 24.39 -14.81 11.31
N SER A 166 24.94 -14.34 10.20
CA SER A 166 25.26 -12.93 10.00
C SER A 166 24.00 -12.07 9.93
N VAL A 167 22.96 -12.55 9.26
CA VAL A 167 21.65 -11.90 9.20
C VAL A 167 21.03 -11.79 10.59
N VAL A 168 20.91 -12.92 11.30
CA VAL A 168 20.32 -12.96 12.65
C VAL A 168 21.06 -12.06 13.63
N LYS A 169 22.39 -12.03 13.57
CA LYS A 169 23.23 -11.20 14.46
C LYS A 169 22.97 -9.69 14.28
N ARG A 170 22.51 -9.26 13.10
CA ARG A 170 22.21 -7.84 12.82
C ARG A 170 20.78 -7.45 13.17
N LEU A 171 19.89 -8.41 13.45
CA LEU A 171 18.52 -8.08 13.84
C LEU A 171 18.56 -7.34 15.19
N PRO A 172 17.98 -6.13 15.28
CA PRO A 172 18.03 -5.33 16.50
C PRO A 172 17.15 -5.87 17.61
N LEU A 173 16.17 -6.67 17.26
CA LEU A 173 15.17 -7.24 18.14
C LEU A 173 15.13 -8.77 18.04
N LYS A 174 14.59 -9.43 19.06
CA LYS A 174 14.12 -10.80 19.01
C LYS A 174 12.76 -10.92 19.68
N LEU A 175 11.98 -11.93 19.28
CA LEU A 175 10.70 -12.27 19.89
C LEU A 175 10.90 -13.28 21.00
N GLU A 176 10.31 -13.01 22.17
CA GLU A 176 10.19 -13.94 23.28
C GLU A 176 8.74 -14.40 23.39
N LEU A 177 8.55 -15.69 23.65
CA LEU A 177 7.25 -16.33 23.72
C LEU A 177 6.95 -16.77 25.16
N ALA A 178 5.67 -16.61 25.58
CA ALA A 178 5.17 -17.18 26.82
C ALA A 178 3.68 -17.56 26.68
N GLN A 179 3.27 -18.65 27.33
CA GLN A 179 1.85 -19.03 27.38
C GLN A 179 1.00 -18.01 28.15
N ASN A 180 1.59 -17.37 29.17
CA ASN A 180 0.93 -16.33 29.95
C ASN A 180 1.62 -14.98 29.73
N ILE A 181 0.83 -13.97 29.40
CA ILE A 181 1.30 -12.61 29.16
C ILE A 181 2.14 -12.04 30.33
N ARG A 182 1.85 -12.46 31.56
CA ARG A 182 2.58 -12.01 32.75
C ARG A 182 4.01 -12.54 32.82
N ASN A 183 4.31 -13.58 32.07
CA ASN A 183 5.64 -14.22 32.03
C ASN A 183 6.51 -13.64 30.91
N LEU A 184 5.96 -12.73 30.09
CA LEU A 184 6.74 -12.07 29.05
C LEU A 184 7.75 -11.09 29.67
N PRO A 185 8.99 -11.09 29.17
CA PRO A 185 9.97 -10.12 29.60
C PRO A 185 9.57 -8.69 29.18
N VAL A 186 10.00 -7.71 29.96
CA VAL A 186 9.85 -6.28 29.63
C VAL A 186 11.23 -5.68 29.40
N ASP A 187 11.46 -5.18 28.20
CA ASP A 187 12.65 -4.40 27.88
C ASP A 187 12.26 -2.91 27.77
N PRO A 188 12.67 -2.05 28.72
CA PRO A 188 12.25 -0.64 28.75
C PRO A 188 12.82 0.19 27.59
N LEU A 189 13.81 -0.33 26.86
CA LEU A 189 14.39 0.33 25.69
C LEU A 189 13.73 -0.13 24.37
N VAL A 190 12.78 -1.06 24.44
CA VAL A 190 11.90 -1.38 23.31
C VAL A 190 10.67 -0.49 23.36
N GLN A 191 10.65 0.55 22.56
CA GLN A 191 9.66 1.62 22.59
C GLN A 191 8.42 1.28 21.74
N VAL A 192 7.30 1.86 22.12
CA VAL A 192 6.06 1.87 21.35
C VAL A 192 6.20 2.85 20.17
N GLY A 193 5.59 2.52 19.04
CA GLY A 193 5.66 3.28 17.81
C GLY A 193 6.43 2.53 16.72
N GLY A 194 5.93 2.54 15.51
CA GLY A 194 6.45 1.71 14.41
C GLY A 194 7.94 1.92 14.15
N ALA A 195 8.67 0.82 14.01
CA ALA A 195 10.05 0.82 13.57
C ALA A 195 10.16 1.18 12.08
N ASP A 196 9.09 0.96 11.34
CA ASP A 196 8.90 1.27 9.94
C ASP A 196 7.56 2.00 9.74
N VAL A 197 7.31 2.43 8.51
CA VAL A 197 6.11 3.20 8.16
C VAL A 197 4.82 2.43 8.38
N LEU A 198 4.78 1.16 8.02
CA LEU A 198 3.58 0.33 8.24
C LEU A 198 3.37 0.08 9.72
N GLY A 199 4.44 -0.14 10.48
CA GLY A 199 4.39 -0.24 11.93
C GLY A 199 3.73 0.97 12.58
N LYS A 200 4.02 2.18 12.13
CA LYS A 200 3.38 3.41 12.62
C LYS A 200 1.84 3.34 12.55
N TRP A 201 1.31 2.81 11.43
CA TRP A 201 -0.13 2.66 11.23
C TRP A 201 -0.75 1.54 12.07
N TYR A 202 -0.03 0.44 12.29
CA TYR A 202 -0.53 -0.64 13.17
C TYR A 202 -0.83 -0.16 14.60
N PHE A 203 -0.04 0.79 15.12
CA PHE A 203 -0.27 1.36 16.43
C PHE A 203 -1.46 2.33 16.50
N GLN A 204 -1.95 2.80 15.35
CA GLN A 204 -3.16 3.64 15.28
C GLN A 204 -4.43 2.82 15.08
N ALA A 205 -4.31 1.57 14.61
CA ALA A 205 -5.45 0.73 14.34
C ALA A 205 -6.20 0.35 15.63
N SER A 206 -7.51 0.32 15.54
CA SER A 206 -8.43 -0.10 16.61
C SER A 206 -9.35 -1.20 16.08
N GLN A 207 -9.76 -2.11 16.97
CA GLN A 207 -10.64 -3.22 16.60
C GLN A 207 -12.10 -2.78 16.66
N ALA A 208 -12.75 -2.65 15.49
CA ALA A 208 -14.15 -2.28 15.34
C ALA A 208 -15.02 -3.51 15.04
N SER A 209 -16.22 -3.53 15.60
CA SER A 209 -17.21 -4.56 15.28
C SER A 209 -18.01 -4.18 14.04
N VAL A 210 -18.30 -5.16 13.19
CA VAL A 210 -19.19 -5.02 12.04
C VAL A 210 -20.63 -5.01 12.52
N ALA A 211 -21.33 -3.93 12.23
CA ALA A 211 -22.73 -3.76 12.60
C ALA A 211 -23.70 -4.16 11.47
N VAL A 212 -23.28 -3.95 10.21
CA VAL A 212 -24.04 -4.29 9.01
C VAL A 212 -23.10 -4.92 8.00
N CYS A 213 -23.57 -5.95 7.29
CA CYS A 213 -22.82 -6.61 6.22
C CYS A 213 -23.80 -7.13 5.15
N ASP A 214 -24.23 -6.23 4.26
CA ASP A 214 -25.27 -6.50 3.29
C ASP A 214 -24.73 -6.67 1.87
N GLU A 215 -25.35 -7.58 1.11
CA GLU A 215 -25.05 -7.71 -0.33
C GLU A 215 -25.78 -6.62 -1.11
N LEU A 216 -25.04 -5.89 -1.94
CA LEU A 216 -25.58 -4.80 -2.75
C LEU A 216 -25.97 -5.22 -4.16
N ARG A 217 -25.46 -6.36 -4.64
CA ARG A 217 -25.82 -6.86 -5.97
C ARG A 217 -27.14 -7.60 -5.92
N GLN A 218 -28.00 -7.35 -6.89
CA GLN A 218 -29.28 -8.04 -7.02
C GLN A 218 -29.09 -9.51 -7.46
N LYS A 219 -28.01 -9.80 -8.18
CA LYS A 219 -27.65 -11.17 -8.62
C LYS A 219 -26.20 -11.48 -8.24
N PRO A 220 -25.94 -11.72 -6.93
CA PRO A 220 -24.59 -12.04 -6.48
C PRO A 220 -24.17 -13.44 -6.92
N ASN A 221 -22.87 -13.62 -7.18
CA ASN A 221 -22.24 -14.90 -7.40
C ASN A 221 -20.76 -14.79 -6.98
N ALA A 222 -20.48 -15.12 -5.73
CA ALA A 222 -19.14 -15.00 -5.17
C ALA A 222 -18.13 -15.91 -5.88
N ASP A 223 -18.54 -17.09 -6.38
CA ASP A 223 -17.64 -17.99 -7.14
C ASP A 223 -17.22 -17.40 -8.48
N ALA A 224 -18.05 -16.55 -9.06
CA ALA A 224 -17.72 -15.80 -10.27
C ALA A 224 -17.14 -14.40 -9.98
N GLY A 225 -16.77 -14.09 -8.73
CA GLY A 225 -16.26 -12.78 -8.34
C GLY A 225 -17.32 -11.66 -8.36
N LYS A 226 -18.61 -12.02 -8.41
CA LYS A 226 -19.71 -11.06 -8.51
C LYS A 226 -20.39 -10.88 -7.16
N THR A 227 -19.72 -10.24 -6.22
CA THR A 227 -20.29 -9.83 -4.93
C THR A 227 -19.78 -8.43 -4.60
N THR A 228 -20.63 -7.62 -4.00
CA THR A 228 -20.31 -6.26 -3.55
C THR A 228 -21.03 -6.01 -2.24
N LYS A 229 -20.28 -5.79 -1.18
CA LYS A 229 -20.81 -5.64 0.17
C LYS A 229 -20.88 -4.18 0.60
N HIS A 230 -21.96 -3.84 1.30
CA HIS A 230 -22.03 -2.70 2.20
C HIS A 230 -21.67 -3.18 3.60
N ILE A 231 -20.63 -2.58 4.18
CA ILE A 231 -20.16 -2.96 5.52
C ILE A 231 -20.13 -1.72 6.39
N GLU A 232 -20.80 -1.77 7.56
CA GLU A 232 -20.77 -0.71 8.56
C GLU A 232 -20.02 -1.16 9.80
N PHE A 233 -19.06 -0.35 10.21
CA PHE A 233 -18.30 -0.52 11.45
C PHE A 233 -18.86 0.36 12.56
N ASN A 234 -19.05 -0.22 13.74
CA ASN A 234 -19.37 0.54 14.94
C ASN A 234 -18.09 1.10 15.58
N VAL A 235 -17.96 2.41 15.60
CA VAL A 235 -16.79 3.12 16.15
C VAL A 235 -17.07 3.87 17.44
N GLN A 236 -18.28 3.76 17.98
CA GLN A 236 -18.73 4.50 19.18
C GLN A 236 -17.84 4.29 20.42
N GLN A 237 -17.28 3.09 20.57
CA GLN A 237 -16.48 2.71 21.74
C GLN A 237 -14.98 2.77 21.50
N LEU A 238 -14.56 3.18 20.31
CA LEU A 238 -13.14 3.27 19.97
C LEU A 238 -12.55 4.58 20.53
N PRO A 239 -11.25 4.60 20.87
CA PRO A 239 -10.54 5.85 21.08
C PRO A 239 -10.80 6.75 19.88
N ALA A 240 -11.07 8.03 20.12
CA ALA A 240 -11.60 8.99 19.14
C ALA A 240 -11.10 8.76 17.72
N VAL A 241 -11.94 8.09 16.90
CA VAL A 241 -11.73 7.98 15.47
C VAL A 241 -12.29 9.25 14.85
N ASP A 242 -11.42 10.25 14.63
CA ASP A 242 -11.82 11.46 13.89
C ASP A 242 -11.91 11.10 12.40
N TRP A 243 -13.08 11.29 11.82
CA TRP A 243 -13.32 11.01 10.42
C TRP A 243 -14.38 11.94 9.83
N ARG A 244 -14.29 12.14 8.53
CA ARG A 244 -15.24 12.96 7.76
C ARG A 244 -15.71 12.18 6.53
N THR A 245 -16.83 12.64 5.96
CA THR A 245 -17.36 12.12 4.71
C THR A 245 -16.29 12.08 3.62
N ALA A 246 -16.19 10.93 2.93
CA ALA A 246 -15.20 10.63 1.89
C ALA A 246 -13.72 10.59 2.35
N ASP A 247 -13.45 10.46 3.64
CA ASP A 247 -12.15 9.99 4.13
C ASP A 247 -11.91 8.53 3.72
N ASN A 248 -10.71 8.05 3.94
CA ASN A 248 -10.37 6.64 3.75
C ASN A 248 -10.47 5.89 5.09
N LEU A 249 -11.15 4.75 5.07
CA LEU A 249 -11.04 3.75 6.11
C LEU A 249 -9.98 2.72 5.69
N GLU A 250 -8.91 2.66 6.44
CA GLU A 250 -7.87 1.66 6.25
C GLU A 250 -8.25 0.40 7.03
N VAL A 251 -8.25 -0.74 6.35
CA VAL A 251 -8.55 -2.04 6.94
C VAL A 251 -7.30 -2.91 6.90
N LEU A 252 -6.92 -3.49 8.04
CA LEU A 252 -5.84 -4.48 8.11
C LEU A 252 -6.41 -5.84 7.67
N PRO A 253 -5.92 -6.42 6.57
CA PRO A 253 -6.35 -7.75 6.17
C PRO A 253 -5.73 -8.83 7.05
N GLU A 254 -6.42 -9.96 7.16
CA GLU A 254 -5.96 -11.13 7.88
C GLU A 254 -5.61 -12.24 6.90
N ASN A 255 -4.42 -12.83 7.05
CA ASN A 255 -4.06 -14.03 6.29
C ASN A 255 -5.04 -15.17 6.58
N PRO A 256 -5.30 -16.07 5.62
CA PRO A 256 -6.12 -17.27 5.85
C PRO A 256 -5.53 -18.15 6.96
N ASP A 257 -6.40 -18.74 7.79
CA ASP A 257 -5.99 -19.54 8.94
C ASP A 257 -5.13 -20.76 8.56
N ASP A 258 -5.43 -21.41 7.44
CA ASP A 258 -4.64 -22.53 6.91
C ASP A 258 -3.23 -22.12 6.52
N LEU A 259 -3.06 -20.92 5.99
CA LEU A 259 -1.76 -20.35 5.64
C LEU A 259 -0.98 -19.98 6.91
N VAL A 260 -1.64 -19.37 7.89
CA VAL A 260 -1.06 -19.04 9.22
C VAL A 260 -0.60 -20.33 9.91
N GLN A 261 -1.43 -21.36 9.94
CA GLN A 261 -1.09 -22.66 10.53
C GLN A 261 0.12 -23.30 9.83
N TRP A 262 0.14 -23.30 8.49
CA TRP A 262 1.26 -23.85 7.72
C TRP A 262 2.58 -23.14 8.04
N PHE A 263 2.59 -21.79 8.11
CA PHE A 263 3.79 -21.05 8.48
C PHE A 263 4.18 -21.28 9.94
N ALA A 264 3.24 -21.33 10.86
CA ALA A 264 3.53 -21.63 12.27
C ALA A 264 4.20 -23.00 12.44
N GLU A 265 3.72 -24.04 11.75
CA GLU A 265 4.35 -25.36 11.73
C GLU A 265 5.76 -25.30 11.11
N ARG A 266 5.90 -24.59 10.00
CA ARG A 266 7.18 -24.43 9.27
C ARG A 266 8.24 -23.70 10.08
N LEU A 267 7.80 -22.80 10.98
CA LEU A 267 8.65 -21.99 11.87
C LEU A 267 8.81 -22.58 13.27
N GLY A 268 8.32 -23.80 13.51
CA GLY A 268 8.47 -24.52 14.78
C GLY A 268 7.60 -24.01 15.93
N VAL A 269 6.51 -23.29 15.63
CA VAL A 269 5.56 -22.73 16.62
C VAL A 269 4.10 -23.16 16.37
N GLY A 270 3.89 -24.24 15.63
CA GLY A 270 2.55 -24.71 15.21
C GLY A 270 1.60 -25.07 16.35
N ASP A 271 2.13 -25.58 17.47
CA ASP A 271 1.41 -25.89 18.72
C ASP A 271 1.30 -24.68 19.67
N GLN A 272 1.86 -23.53 19.30
CA GLN A 272 1.97 -22.33 20.15
C GLN A 272 1.21 -21.12 19.59
N LEU A 273 0.24 -21.30 18.69
CA LEU A 273 -0.49 -20.20 18.06
C LEU A 273 -1.12 -19.23 19.06
N GLN A 274 -1.55 -19.73 20.22
CA GLN A 274 -2.16 -18.91 21.29
C GLN A 274 -1.14 -18.36 22.29
N SER A 275 0.14 -18.76 22.22
CA SER A 275 1.20 -18.19 23.05
C SER A 275 1.40 -16.70 22.71
N HIS A 276 1.64 -15.91 23.75
CA HIS A 276 1.89 -14.50 23.60
C HIS A 276 3.36 -14.24 23.25
N VAL A 277 3.59 -13.21 22.46
CA VAL A 277 4.92 -12.77 22.04
C VAL A 277 5.16 -11.31 22.42
N THR A 278 6.42 -10.97 22.69
CA THR A 278 6.89 -9.61 22.87
C THR A 278 8.27 -9.44 22.26
N PHE A 279 8.61 -8.20 21.90
CA PHE A 279 9.96 -7.87 21.45
C PHE A 279 10.85 -7.50 22.63
N ILE A 280 12.08 -8.01 22.60
CA ILE A 280 13.20 -7.53 23.40
C ILE A 280 14.38 -7.23 22.46
N ARG A 281 15.35 -6.45 22.91
CA ARG A 281 16.56 -6.19 22.12
C ARG A 281 17.42 -7.46 21.99
N SER A 282 18.02 -7.64 20.83
CA SER A 282 18.96 -8.75 20.60
C SER A 282 20.27 -8.61 21.37
N CYS A 283 20.72 -7.36 21.62
CA CYS A 283 21.92 -7.05 22.38
C CYS A 283 21.55 -6.21 23.63
N GLY A 284 22.17 -6.51 24.78
CA GLY A 284 21.86 -5.87 26.08
C GLY A 284 22.29 -4.41 26.22
N GLU A 285 23.26 -3.94 25.39
CA GLU A 285 23.76 -2.57 25.39
C GLU A 285 23.35 -1.86 24.11
N GLY A 286 22.86 -0.61 24.19
CA GLY A 286 22.58 0.15 22.99
C GLY A 286 21.43 1.15 23.11
N LYS A 287 21.07 1.74 21.97
CA LYS A 287 20.01 2.73 21.82
C LYS A 287 18.63 2.09 21.96
N ALA A 288 17.64 2.90 22.30
CA ALA A 288 16.24 2.50 22.24
C ALA A 288 15.84 2.07 20.83
N VAL A 289 15.02 1.01 20.72
CA VAL A 289 14.56 0.45 19.44
C VAL A 289 13.04 0.46 19.44
N LYS A 290 12.43 0.85 18.33
CA LYS A 290 10.98 0.84 18.17
C LYS A 290 10.49 -0.55 17.73
N LYS A 291 9.31 -0.94 18.21
CA LYS A 291 8.63 -2.17 17.80
C LYS A 291 8.13 -2.06 16.35
N PRO A 292 8.21 -3.12 15.54
CA PRO A 292 7.64 -3.12 14.20
C PRO A 292 6.10 -3.22 14.19
N PHE A 293 5.51 -3.78 15.25
CA PHE A 293 4.05 -3.85 15.43
C PHE A 293 3.68 -3.99 16.92
N PRO A 294 2.38 -3.79 17.29
CA PRO A 294 1.92 -3.89 18.67
C PRO A 294 2.15 -5.25 19.30
N THR A 295 2.82 -5.27 20.46
CA THR A 295 2.96 -6.43 21.34
C THR A 295 2.70 -6.03 22.78
N PRO A 296 2.21 -6.93 23.69
CA PRO A 296 2.03 -8.36 23.44
C PRO A 296 0.86 -8.70 22.52
N CYS A 297 1.05 -9.70 21.64
CA CYS A 297 0.02 -10.30 20.81
C CYS A 297 0.25 -11.83 20.76
N SER A 298 -0.68 -12.61 20.19
CA SER A 298 -0.44 -14.05 20.00
C SER A 298 0.44 -14.31 18.77
N VAL A 299 1.05 -15.49 18.68
CA VAL A 299 1.75 -15.99 17.48
C VAL A 299 0.81 -15.93 16.27
N GLN A 300 -0.45 -16.37 16.45
CA GLN A 300 -1.47 -16.29 15.40
C GLN A 300 -1.67 -14.86 14.91
N VAL A 301 -1.82 -13.90 15.80
CA VAL A 301 -1.97 -12.48 15.44
C VAL A 301 -0.73 -11.93 14.73
N ALA A 302 0.47 -12.29 15.19
CA ALA A 302 1.71 -11.85 14.56
C ALA A 302 1.80 -12.30 13.09
N LEU A 303 1.47 -13.56 12.80
CA LEU A 303 1.48 -14.11 11.44
C LEU A 303 0.26 -13.65 10.61
N SER A 304 -0.92 -13.52 11.24
CA SER A 304 -2.15 -13.18 10.51
C SER A 304 -2.20 -11.72 10.07
N LEU A 305 -1.82 -10.78 10.95
CA LEU A 305 -1.99 -9.34 10.72
C LEU A 305 -0.73 -8.63 10.24
N TYR A 306 0.46 -9.10 10.62
CA TYR A 306 1.68 -8.29 10.45
C TYR A 306 2.68 -8.85 9.45
N CYS A 307 2.48 -10.07 8.95
CA CYS A 307 3.29 -10.69 7.91
C CYS A 307 2.51 -10.81 6.59
N ASP A 308 3.05 -10.35 5.47
CA ASP A 308 2.46 -10.63 4.16
C ASP A 308 2.86 -12.03 3.70
N LEU A 309 1.95 -12.98 3.89
CA LEU A 309 2.14 -14.39 3.53
C LEU A 309 1.53 -14.74 2.16
N CYS A 310 0.81 -13.80 1.56
CA CYS A 310 0.06 -14.01 0.32
C CYS A 310 0.75 -13.47 -0.92
N THR A 311 1.64 -12.49 -0.76
CA THR A 311 2.28 -11.79 -1.90
C THR A 311 3.78 -12.06 -1.92
N LEU A 312 4.35 -12.27 -3.12
CA LEU A 312 5.79 -12.40 -3.28
C LEU A 312 6.42 -11.01 -3.45
N HIS A 313 7.38 -10.71 -2.59
CA HIS A 313 8.22 -9.53 -2.67
C HIS A 313 9.67 -9.95 -2.82
N ARG A 314 10.33 -9.57 -3.93
CA ARG A 314 11.69 -10.00 -4.26
C ARG A 314 12.69 -9.62 -3.17
N ALA A 315 12.59 -8.40 -2.62
CA ALA A 315 13.42 -7.96 -1.50
C ALA A 315 13.25 -8.83 -0.25
N CYS A 316 12.03 -9.24 0.08
CA CYS A 316 11.77 -10.18 1.17
C CYS A 316 12.42 -11.55 0.90
N CYS A 317 12.25 -12.07 -0.32
CA CYS A 317 12.85 -13.35 -0.72
C CYS A 317 14.38 -13.31 -0.65
N LYS A 318 15.01 -12.19 -1.05
CA LYS A 318 16.46 -11.97 -0.89
C LYS A 318 16.89 -12.03 0.58
N ARG A 319 16.17 -11.35 1.50
CA ARG A 319 16.47 -11.40 2.94
C ARG A 319 16.34 -12.80 3.56
N LEU A 320 15.46 -13.63 3.00
CA LEU A 320 15.23 -15.01 3.46
C LEU A 320 16.17 -16.04 2.81
N ALA A 321 16.76 -15.73 1.66
CA ALA A 321 17.62 -16.66 0.91
C ALA A 321 18.81 -17.23 1.72
N PRO A 322 19.48 -16.49 2.62
CA PRO A 322 20.58 -17.03 3.43
C PRO A 322 20.23 -18.21 4.34
N PHE A 323 18.93 -18.43 4.57
CA PHE A 323 18.46 -19.51 5.43
C PHE A 323 18.28 -20.86 4.71
N VAL A 324 18.43 -20.90 3.37
CA VAL A 324 18.36 -22.13 2.56
C VAL A 324 19.64 -22.95 2.77
N ARG A 325 19.53 -24.23 3.12
CA ARG A 325 20.66 -25.10 3.46
C ARG A 325 21.12 -25.99 2.31
N ASP A 326 20.20 -26.45 1.48
CA ASP A 326 20.54 -27.28 0.33
C ASP A 326 21.18 -26.45 -0.78
N GLU A 327 22.32 -26.91 -1.31
CA GLU A 327 23.10 -26.18 -2.32
C GLU A 327 22.34 -26.04 -3.65
N ALA A 328 21.57 -27.05 -4.05
CA ALA A 328 20.83 -27.01 -5.30
C ALA A 328 19.61 -26.06 -5.20
N ASP A 329 18.91 -26.08 -4.05
CA ASP A 329 17.82 -25.13 -3.76
C ASP A 329 18.38 -23.69 -3.71
N SER A 330 19.53 -23.48 -3.04
CA SER A 330 20.19 -22.18 -2.93
C SER A 330 20.62 -21.64 -4.31
N ALA A 331 21.24 -22.46 -5.14
CA ALA A 331 21.66 -22.06 -6.48
C ALA A 331 20.48 -21.68 -7.38
N ALA A 332 19.39 -22.46 -7.34
CA ALA A 332 18.17 -22.15 -8.08
C ALA A 332 17.53 -20.84 -7.61
N LEU A 333 17.49 -20.63 -6.29
CA LEU A 333 16.97 -19.41 -5.68
C LEU A 333 17.80 -18.17 -6.05
N GLN A 334 19.12 -18.26 -5.97
CA GLN A 334 20.02 -17.16 -6.34
C GLN A 334 19.84 -16.79 -7.84
N THR A 335 19.77 -17.78 -8.71
CA THR A 335 19.52 -17.56 -10.15
C THR A 335 18.19 -16.83 -10.39
N LEU A 336 17.12 -17.24 -9.70
CA LEU A 336 15.83 -16.57 -9.77
C LEU A 336 15.89 -15.13 -9.26
N LEU A 337 16.54 -14.90 -8.12
CA LEU A 337 16.59 -13.57 -7.49
C LEU A 337 17.47 -12.58 -8.25
N GLN A 338 18.40 -13.05 -9.06
CA GLN A 338 19.21 -12.21 -9.97
C GLN A 338 18.44 -11.80 -11.23
N ASP A 339 17.50 -12.61 -11.71
CA ASP A 339 16.69 -12.33 -12.89
C ASP A 339 15.33 -11.73 -12.49
N ARG A 340 15.19 -10.40 -12.62
CA ARG A 340 13.96 -9.67 -12.29
C ARG A 340 12.76 -10.16 -13.08
N GLU A 341 12.93 -10.39 -14.40
CA GLU A 341 11.81 -10.82 -15.26
C GLU A 341 11.36 -12.24 -14.91
N ALA A 342 12.31 -13.10 -14.52
CA ALA A 342 11.99 -14.43 -14.03
C ALA A 342 11.20 -14.38 -12.71
N PHE A 343 11.59 -13.53 -11.77
CA PHE A 343 10.83 -13.34 -10.53
C PHE A 343 9.42 -12.80 -10.83
N GLN A 344 9.29 -11.87 -11.79
CA GLN A 344 8.00 -11.31 -12.20
C GLN A 344 7.05 -12.38 -12.77
N ILE A 345 7.55 -13.43 -13.44
CA ILE A 345 6.74 -14.56 -13.90
C ILE A 345 6.00 -15.24 -12.74
N LEU A 346 6.66 -15.41 -11.58
CA LEU A 346 6.02 -15.97 -10.39
C LEU A 346 5.01 -15.01 -9.77
N ALA A 347 5.34 -13.73 -9.70
CA ALA A 347 4.45 -12.70 -9.18
C ALA A 347 3.19 -12.56 -10.03
N ASP A 348 3.31 -12.54 -11.36
CA ASP A 348 2.19 -12.52 -12.31
C ASP A 348 1.36 -13.81 -12.24
N GLY A 349 1.99 -14.93 -11.95
CA GLY A 349 1.34 -16.20 -11.65
C GLY A 349 0.59 -16.22 -10.32
N ARG A 350 0.61 -15.10 -9.58
CA ARG A 350 -0.02 -14.98 -8.24
C ARG A 350 0.39 -16.14 -7.31
N MET A 351 1.68 -16.49 -7.34
CA MET A 351 2.22 -17.49 -6.42
C MET A 351 2.33 -16.89 -5.02
N SER A 352 1.93 -17.67 -4.02
CA SER A 352 2.00 -17.25 -2.62
C SER A 352 3.41 -17.45 -2.03
N MET A 353 3.67 -16.86 -0.87
CA MET A 353 4.90 -17.12 -0.11
C MET A 353 5.03 -18.61 0.25
N ARG A 354 3.92 -19.31 0.50
CA ARG A 354 3.93 -20.76 0.72
C ARG A 354 4.40 -21.52 -0.52
N ASP A 355 3.84 -21.22 -1.72
CA ASP A 355 4.29 -21.82 -2.98
C ASP A 355 5.79 -21.61 -3.16
N PHE A 356 6.27 -20.41 -2.85
CA PHE A 356 7.69 -20.06 -2.96
C PHE A 356 8.57 -20.87 -1.99
N PHE A 357 8.15 -21.01 -0.73
CA PHE A 357 8.86 -21.86 0.23
C PHE A 357 8.90 -23.32 -0.21
N GLU A 358 7.80 -23.87 -0.73
CA GLU A 358 7.74 -25.24 -1.20
C GLU A 358 8.62 -25.50 -2.42
N LEU A 359 8.79 -24.49 -3.30
CA LEU A 359 9.57 -24.59 -4.54
C LEU A 359 11.05 -24.30 -4.37
N PHE A 360 11.40 -23.24 -3.67
CA PHE A 360 12.76 -22.68 -3.64
C PHE A 360 13.42 -22.75 -2.25
N MET A 361 12.65 -22.90 -1.19
CA MET A 361 13.14 -22.82 0.18
C MET A 361 12.71 -24.02 1.05
N PRO A 362 12.54 -25.25 0.52
CA PRO A 362 12.09 -26.38 1.34
C PRO A 362 13.10 -26.74 2.42
N SER A 363 14.40 -26.50 2.17
CA SER A 363 15.51 -26.74 3.10
C SER A 363 15.82 -25.54 4.01
N ALA A 364 15.03 -24.46 3.95
CA ALA A 364 15.31 -23.28 4.76
C ALA A 364 15.14 -23.56 6.26
N GLU A 365 16.11 -23.15 7.06
CA GLU A 365 16.09 -23.23 8.53
C GLU A 365 16.03 -21.82 9.09
N ILE A 366 14.85 -21.35 9.37
CA ILE A 366 14.58 -20.02 9.95
C ILE A 366 13.65 -20.17 11.14
N ASP A 367 13.99 -19.55 12.27
CA ASP A 367 13.12 -19.49 13.42
C ASP A 367 12.02 -18.42 13.28
N PHE A 368 10.99 -18.53 14.11
CA PHE A 368 9.86 -17.61 14.11
C PHE A 368 10.27 -16.14 14.33
N SER A 369 11.23 -15.89 15.24
CA SER A 369 11.68 -14.55 15.56
C SER A 369 12.39 -13.86 14.38
N ALA A 370 13.27 -14.58 13.71
CA ALA A 370 13.96 -14.08 12.52
C ALA A 370 12.96 -13.89 11.35
N PHE A 371 12.10 -14.88 11.10
CA PHE A 371 11.12 -14.80 10.03
C PHE A 371 10.21 -13.58 10.16
N VAL A 372 9.61 -13.35 11.33
CA VAL A 372 8.70 -12.22 11.56
C VAL A 372 9.38 -10.88 11.35
N GLN A 373 10.67 -10.75 11.62
CA GLN A 373 11.40 -9.49 11.41
C GLN A 373 11.80 -9.28 9.94
N LEU A 374 12.10 -10.35 9.21
CA LEU A 374 12.55 -10.31 7.81
C LEU A 374 11.41 -10.36 6.80
N CYS A 375 10.25 -10.91 7.20
CA CYS A 375 9.07 -10.99 6.35
C CYS A 375 8.54 -9.60 6.00
N GLN A 376 8.04 -9.46 4.77
CA GLN A 376 7.35 -8.25 4.34
C GLN A 376 6.16 -7.95 5.25
N ARG A 377 5.98 -6.68 5.61
CA ARG A 377 4.83 -6.24 6.41
C ARG A 377 3.55 -6.31 5.61
N GLN A 378 2.46 -6.75 6.25
CA GLN A 378 1.15 -6.76 5.65
C GLN A 378 0.65 -5.33 5.45
N LYS A 379 0.38 -4.94 4.20
CA LYS A 379 -0.16 -3.61 3.89
C LYS A 379 -1.66 -3.57 4.26
N ASN A 380 -2.11 -2.46 4.84
CA ASN A 380 -3.52 -2.14 4.96
C ASN A 380 -4.14 -1.82 3.60
N ARG A 381 -5.47 -1.84 3.51
CA ARG A 381 -6.21 -1.52 2.28
C ARG A 381 -7.15 -0.35 2.52
N PRO A 382 -7.01 0.76 1.75
CA PRO A 382 -7.88 1.91 1.83
C PRO A 382 -9.23 1.64 1.14
N TYR A 383 -10.30 2.02 1.82
CA TYR A 383 -11.65 2.06 1.27
C TYR A 383 -12.23 3.45 1.52
N THR A 384 -12.74 4.10 0.50
CA THR A 384 -13.39 5.39 0.70
C THR A 384 -14.65 5.23 1.55
N ILE A 385 -14.77 6.07 2.57
CA ILE A 385 -15.92 6.08 3.47
C ILE A 385 -17.17 6.50 2.69
N ALA A 386 -18.19 5.65 2.73
CA ALA A 386 -19.46 5.79 2.03
C ALA A 386 -20.61 6.28 2.92
N SER A 387 -20.35 6.62 4.18
CA SER A 387 -21.28 7.21 5.15
C SER A 387 -20.96 8.69 5.39
N SER A 388 -21.82 9.38 6.14
CA SER A 388 -21.59 10.76 6.56
C SER A 388 -21.51 10.86 8.07
N SER A 389 -20.45 11.49 8.59
CA SER A 389 -20.32 11.77 10.02
C SER A 389 -21.35 12.78 10.56
N LYS A 390 -21.97 13.55 9.66
CA LYS A 390 -23.09 14.45 10.03
C LYS A 390 -24.40 13.69 10.25
N GLU A 391 -24.55 12.53 9.63
CA GLU A 391 -25.73 11.70 9.81
C GLU A 391 -25.59 10.79 11.04
N ASP A 392 -24.48 10.04 11.10
CA ASP A 392 -24.12 9.20 12.26
C ASP A 392 -22.61 9.15 12.45
N PRO A 393 -22.06 9.86 13.45
CA PRO A 393 -20.63 9.87 13.72
C PRO A 393 -20.10 8.53 14.27
N ASN A 394 -20.99 7.64 14.73
CA ASN A 394 -20.63 6.35 15.33
C ASN A 394 -20.58 5.19 14.33
N ARG A 395 -20.91 5.45 13.06
CA ARG A 395 -21.01 4.43 12.01
C ARG A 395 -20.21 4.81 10.78
N ILE A 396 -19.18 4.02 10.49
CA ILE A 396 -18.40 4.17 9.26
C ILE A 396 -18.80 3.08 8.29
N ALA A 397 -19.30 3.46 7.13
CA ALA A 397 -19.64 2.53 6.06
C ALA A 397 -18.60 2.53 4.94
N ILE A 398 -18.34 1.33 4.40
CA ILE A 398 -17.55 1.14 3.16
C ILE A 398 -18.32 0.29 2.17
N CYS A 399 -17.96 0.44 0.88
CA CYS A 399 -18.48 -0.36 -0.21
C CYS A 399 -17.34 -1.19 -0.82
N VAL A 400 -17.43 -2.51 -0.77
CA VAL A 400 -16.36 -3.42 -1.15
C VAL A 400 -16.83 -4.41 -2.19
N SER A 401 -16.16 -4.44 -3.36
CA SER A 401 -16.33 -5.52 -4.35
C SER A 401 -15.22 -6.54 -4.21
N LEU A 402 -15.56 -7.82 -4.34
CA LEU A 402 -14.58 -8.90 -4.40
C LEU A 402 -13.69 -8.72 -5.63
N VAL A 403 -12.41 -8.57 -5.41
CA VAL A 403 -11.39 -8.64 -6.46
C VAL A 403 -11.11 -10.10 -6.76
N GLN A 404 -11.38 -10.52 -7.99
CA GLN A 404 -11.08 -11.87 -8.47
C GLN A 404 -10.54 -11.82 -9.90
N GLU A 405 -9.43 -12.51 -10.12
CA GLU A 405 -8.75 -12.61 -11.41
C GLU A 405 -8.42 -14.07 -11.73
N GLU A 406 -8.34 -14.41 -13.00
CA GLU A 406 -7.77 -15.68 -13.43
C GLU A 406 -6.24 -15.58 -13.30
N ALA A 407 -5.65 -16.45 -12.48
CA ALA A 407 -4.20 -16.51 -12.32
C ALA A 407 -3.61 -17.48 -13.36
N LYS A 408 -2.39 -17.16 -13.85
CA LYS A 408 -1.60 -18.05 -14.67
C LYS A 408 -1.38 -19.37 -13.91
N SER A 409 -1.47 -20.49 -14.60
CA SER A 409 -1.27 -21.77 -13.91
C SER A 409 0.18 -21.90 -13.44
N PRO A 410 0.45 -22.53 -12.29
CA PRO A 410 1.81 -22.78 -11.84
C PRO A 410 2.64 -23.56 -12.87
N GLU A 411 2.03 -24.52 -13.57
CA GLU A 411 2.70 -25.28 -14.64
C GLU A 411 3.20 -24.35 -15.75
N ALA A 412 2.38 -23.37 -16.16
CA ALA A 412 2.78 -22.41 -17.18
C ALA A 412 3.89 -21.47 -16.69
N ALA A 413 3.81 -21.02 -15.43
CA ALA A 413 4.85 -20.18 -14.84
C ALA A 413 6.19 -20.93 -14.71
N LEU A 414 6.16 -22.19 -14.24
CA LEU A 414 7.37 -23.01 -14.10
C LEU A 414 7.97 -23.39 -15.46
N LYS A 415 7.12 -23.60 -16.49
CA LYS A 415 7.60 -23.80 -17.86
C LYS A 415 8.31 -22.58 -18.39
N ASP A 416 7.74 -21.38 -18.22
CA ASP A 416 8.38 -20.14 -18.66
C ASP A 416 9.75 -19.91 -17.98
N LEU A 417 9.87 -20.28 -16.71
CA LEU A 417 11.16 -20.25 -16.00
C LEU A 417 12.16 -21.26 -16.55
N ALA A 418 11.71 -22.48 -16.87
CA ALA A 418 12.57 -23.49 -17.47
C ALA A 418 13.05 -23.07 -18.88
N ASP A 419 12.18 -22.45 -19.69
CA ASP A 419 12.52 -21.90 -21.00
C ASP A 419 13.56 -20.75 -20.90
N ARG A 420 13.64 -20.06 -19.77
CA ARG A 420 14.68 -19.07 -19.42
C ARG A 420 15.96 -19.72 -18.84
N GLY A 421 16.01 -21.04 -18.73
CA GLY A 421 17.17 -21.76 -18.19
C GLY A 421 17.18 -21.89 -16.66
N ILE A 422 16.13 -21.44 -15.96
CA ILE A 422 16.01 -21.57 -14.52
C ILE A 422 15.37 -22.91 -14.20
N ARG A 423 16.17 -23.87 -13.75
CA ARG A 423 15.71 -25.20 -13.34
C ARG A 423 15.45 -25.22 -11.85
N ILE A 424 14.22 -25.59 -11.48
CA ILE A 424 13.80 -25.69 -10.09
C ILE A 424 13.80 -27.17 -9.69
N PRO A 425 14.65 -27.61 -8.75
CA PRO A 425 14.82 -29.02 -8.43
C PRO A 425 13.53 -29.71 -7.98
N ARG A 426 12.58 -28.95 -7.41
CA ARG A 426 11.34 -29.47 -6.81
C ARG A 426 10.08 -29.23 -7.64
N ALA A 427 10.21 -28.71 -8.86
CA ALA A 427 9.08 -28.34 -9.71
C ALA A 427 8.09 -29.51 -9.94
N ASP A 428 8.60 -30.69 -10.30
CA ASP A 428 7.74 -31.86 -10.59
C ASP A 428 6.99 -32.35 -9.36
N ALA A 429 7.65 -32.43 -8.20
CA ALA A 429 7.03 -32.83 -6.94
C ALA A 429 5.96 -31.82 -6.49
N PHE A 430 6.22 -30.53 -6.65
CA PHE A 430 5.26 -29.47 -6.37
C PHE A 430 4.03 -29.57 -7.27
N LEU A 431 4.22 -29.76 -8.58
CA LEU A 431 3.13 -29.88 -9.55
C LEU A 431 2.29 -31.14 -9.31
N GLN A 432 2.93 -32.27 -8.95
CA GLN A 432 2.21 -33.49 -8.58
C GLN A 432 1.32 -33.23 -7.37
N LYS A 433 1.86 -32.66 -6.29
CA LYS A 433 1.11 -32.31 -5.07
C LYS A 433 -0.04 -31.34 -5.38
N LEU A 434 0.20 -30.33 -6.24
CA LEU A 434 -0.81 -29.37 -6.65
C LEU A 434 -1.92 -30.03 -7.47
N GLY A 435 -1.58 -30.99 -8.37
CA GLY A 435 -2.54 -31.73 -9.18
C GLY A 435 -3.52 -32.57 -8.37
N GLU A 436 -3.11 -33.03 -7.19
CA GLU A 436 -3.94 -33.80 -6.24
C GLU A 436 -4.94 -32.90 -5.47
N THR A 437 -4.64 -31.60 -5.33
CA THR A 437 -5.38 -30.67 -4.45
C THR A 437 -6.08 -29.52 -5.18
N ALA A 438 -5.76 -29.27 -6.46
CA ALA A 438 -6.17 -28.04 -7.13
C ALA A 438 -7.57 -28.08 -7.72
N VAL A 439 -8.37 -27.08 -7.38
CA VAL A 439 -9.57 -26.69 -8.14
C VAL A 439 -9.11 -25.91 -9.38
N LYS A 440 -9.38 -26.40 -10.58
CA LYS A 440 -9.07 -25.68 -11.84
C LYS A 440 -10.30 -24.94 -12.36
N PRO A 441 -10.16 -23.69 -12.90
CA PRO A 441 -8.93 -22.89 -12.99
C PRO A 441 -8.54 -22.24 -11.66
N ARG A 442 -7.22 -22.01 -11.46
CA ARG A 442 -6.73 -21.26 -10.30
C ARG A 442 -7.21 -19.81 -10.40
N ARG A 443 -7.85 -19.34 -9.35
CA ARG A 443 -8.36 -17.97 -9.26
C ARG A 443 -7.66 -17.26 -8.11
N PHE A 444 -7.11 -16.11 -8.43
CA PHE A 444 -6.61 -15.19 -7.40
C PHE A 444 -7.78 -14.39 -6.84
N ARG A 445 -7.81 -14.23 -5.53
CA ARG A 445 -8.72 -13.33 -4.83
C ARG A 445 -7.92 -12.35 -3.98
N GLY A 446 -8.30 -11.08 -4.06
CA GLY A 446 -7.64 -10.05 -3.25
C GLY A 446 -7.89 -10.27 -1.77
N LEU A 447 -6.83 -10.43 -0.97
CA LEU A 447 -6.87 -10.85 0.43
C LEU A 447 -7.91 -10.09 1.28
N CYS A 448 -7.85 -8.75 1.29
CA CYS A 448 -8.77 -7.94 2.08
C CYS A 448 -10.20 -7.98 1.52
N SER A 449 -10.38 -7.92 0.20
CA SER A 449 -11.71 -7.99 -0.42
C SER A 449 -12.35 -9.36 -0.23
N GLU A 450 -11.58 -10.45 -0.25
CA GLU A 450 -12.07 -11.79 0.08
C GLU A 450 -12.48 -11.88 1.54
N MET A 451 -11.64 -11.41 2.47
CA MET A 451 -11.98 -11.35 3.89
C MET A 451 -13.31 -10.63 4.11
N LEU A 452 -13.43 -9.43 3.55
CA LEU A 452 -14.61 -8.58 3.75
C LEU A 452 -15.86 -9.10 3.03
N CYS A 453 -15.73 -9.66 1.83
CA CYS A 453 -16.88 -10.12 1.04
C CYS A 453 -17.35 -11.53 1.36
N THR A 454 -16.47 -12.43 1.86
CA THR A 454 -16.80 -13.86 1.99
C THR A 454 -16.69 -14.40 3.41
N ARG A 455 -15.82 -13.82 4.26
CA ARG A 455 -15.58 -14.29 5.63
C ARG A 455 -16.19 -13.39 6.70
N THR A 456 -16.52 -12.12 6.36
CA THR A 456 -17.07 -11.14 7.29
C THR A 456 -18.58 -11.29 7.45
N THR A 457 -19.05 -11.28 8.70
CA THR A 457 -20.46 -11.27 9.09
C THR A 457 -20.70 -10.22 10.16
N CYS A 458 -21.98 -9.91 10.44
CA CYS A 458 -22.34 -9.03 11.57
C CYS A 458 -21.74 -9.57 12.88
N GLY A 459 -21.15 -8.68 13.68
CA GLY A 459 -20.45 -9.01 14.92
C GLY A 459 -18.96 -9.37 14.73
N ALA A 460 -18.50 -9.66 13.53
CA ALA A 460 -17.06 -9.82 13.25
C ALA A 460 -16.30 -8.56 13.65
N LYS A 461 -15.03 -8.72 14.01
CA LYS A 461 -14.18 -7.61 14.40
C LYS A 461 -13.00 -7.50 13.44
N HIS A 462 -12.72 -6.28 12.98
CA HIS A 462 -11.56 -6.00 12.11
C HIS A 462 -10.76 -4.82 12.66
N TRP A 463 -9.46 -4.83 12.40
CA TRP A 463 -8.57 -3.74 12.72
C TRP A 463 -8.68 -2.66 11.65
N ILE A 464 -9.03 -1.45 12.08
CA ILE A 464 -9.27 -0.30 11.20
C ILE A 464 -8.66 0.97 11.79
N TYR A 465 -8.38 1.94 10.93
CA TYR A 465 -8.15 3.34 11.31
C TYR A 465 -8.62 4.26 10.18
N ALA A 466 -9.03 5.48 10.52
CA ALA A 466 -9.43 6.48 9.55
C ALA A 466 -8.21 7.33 9.13
N ARG A 467 -8.14 7.67 7.85
CA ARG A 467 -7.12 8.56 7.29
C ARG A 467 -7.78 9.67 6.50
N ALA A 468 -7.38 10.91 6.77
CA ALA A 468 -7.90 12.07 6.08
C ALA A 468 -7.67 11.99 4.56
N SER A 469 -8.63 12.49 3.80
CA SER A 469 -8.58 12.60 2.34
C SER A 469 -8.77 14.06 1.93
N THR A 470 -8.23 14.44 0.78
CA THR A 470 -8.50 15.74 0.15
C THR A 470 -9.80 15.76 -0.66
N PHE A 471 -10.44 14.62 -0.83
CA PHE A 471 -11.71 14.47 -1.56
C PHE A 471 -12.86 15.03 -0.71
N ARG A 472 -13.10 16.35 -0.81
CA ARG A 472 -14.01 17.11 0.07
C ARG A 472 -15.05 17.86 -0.73
N LEU A 473 -16.24 18.02 -0.14
CA LEU A 473 -17.23 18.97 -0.64
C LEU A 473 -16.71 20.41 -0.60
N PRO A 474 -17.14 21.28 -1.53
CA PRO A 474 -16.76 22.69 -1.51
C PRO A 474 -17.22 23.37 -0.22
N ARG A 475 -16.42 24.31 0.29
CA ARG A 475 -16.80 25.10 1.49
C ARG A 475 -18.10 25.90 1.30
N ARG A 476 -18.35 26.37 0.07
CA ARG A 476 -19.57 27.10 -0.27
C ARG A 476 -20.67 26.13 -0.68
N THR A 477 -21.74 26.07 0.08
CA THR A 477 -22.89 25.16 -0.13
C THR A 477 -23.70 25.43 -1.40
N THR A 478 -23.44 26.56 -2.08
CA THR A 478 -24.08 26.96 -3.35
C THR A 478 -23.27 26.61 -4.59
N THR A 479 -22.05 26.07 -4.43
CA THR A 479 -21.18 25.65 -5.54
C THR A 479 -21.77 24.45 -6.27
N PRO A 480 -21.99 24.51 -7.60
CA PRO A 480 -22.47 23.37 -8.36
C PRO A 480 -21.52 22.16 -8.29
N ILE A 481 -22.08 20.95 -8.30
CA ILE A 481 -21.31 19.71 -8.12
C ILE A 481 -21.68 18.70 -9.20
N VAL A 482 -20.69 18.25 -9.94
CA VAL A 482 -20.78 17.13 -10.88
C VAL A 482 -20.01 15.95 -10.30
N MET A 483 -20.69 14.82 -10.10
CA MET A 483 -20.11 13.58 -9.58
C MET A 483 -20.12 12.52 -10.68
N VAL A 484 -19.01 11.85 -10.90
CA VAL A 484 -18.85 10.81 -11.92
C VAL A 484 -18.27 9.55 -11.28
N GLY A 485 -19.09 8.50 -11.19
CA GLY A 485 -18.70 7.26 -10.52
C GLY A 485 -19.10 6.01 -11.29
N ALA A 486 -18.33 4.93 -11.12
CA ALA A 486 -18.69 3.63 -11.67
C ALA A 486 -18.38 2.51 -10.65
N GLY A 487 -19.31 1.56 -10.52
CA GLY A 487 -19.19 0.47 -9.56
C GLY A 487 -18.97 1.00 -8.13
N THR A 488 -17.98 0.46 -7.39
CA THR A 488 -17.67 0.92 -6.03
C THR A 488 -17.12 2.35 -5.95
N GLY A 489 -16.75 2.97 -7.08
CA GLY A 489 -16.46 4.40 -7.16
C GLY A 489 -17.67 5.29 -6.78
N LEU A 490 -18.83 4.71 -6.54
CA LEU A 490 -19.97 5.39 -5.95
C LEU A 490 -19.75 5.77 -4.47
N ALA A 491 -18.85 5.11 -3.76
CA ALA A 491 -18.69 5.24 -2.30
C ALA A 491 -18.61 6.70 -1.79
N PRO A 492 -17.69 7.57 -2.27
CA PRO A 492 -17.62 8.95 -1.80
C PRO A 492 -18.89 9.74 -2.13
N PHE A 493 -19.52 9.48 -3.26
CA PHE A 493 -20.73 10.18 -3.69
C PHE A 493 -21.94 9.78 -2.87
N ARG A 494 -22.03 8.50 -2.47
CA ARG A 494 -23.00 8.08 -1.47
C ARG A 494 -22.81 8.86 -0.16
N GLY A 495 -21.58 8.97 0.30
CA GLY A 495 -21.25 9.78 1.48
C GLY A 495 -21.73 11.22 1.34
N PHE A 496 -21.50 11.87 0.20
CA PHE A 496 -21.98 13.23 -0.06
C PHE A 496 -23.51 13.33 -0.09
N VAL A 497 -24.19 12.38 -0.72
CA VAL A 497 -25.67 12.34 -0.74
C VAL A 497 -26.23 12.15 0.68
N ARG A 498 -25.60 11.29 1.50
CA ARG A 498 -25.97 11.12 2.92
C ARG A 498 -25.74 12.40 3.73
N GLU A 499 -24.65 13.12 3.46
CA GLU A 499 -24.39 14.41 4.09
C GLU A 499 -25.45 15.44 3.72
N PHE A 500 -25.86 15.55 2.44
CA PHE A 500 -26.94 16.42 2.01
C PHE A 500 -28.30 16.01 2.63
N ARG A 501 -28.55 14.71 2.82
CA ARG A 501 -29.76 14.25 3.55
C ARG A 501 -29.75 14.76 4.99
N ALA A 502 -28.65 14.61 5.70
CA ALA A 502 -28.51 15.09 7.07
C ALA A 502 -28.69 16.61 7.20
N GLU A 503 -28.35 17.36 6.15
CA GLU A 503 -28.54 18.83 6.05
C GLU A 503 -29.90 19.26 5.51
N ASN A 504 -30.88 18.35 5.45
CA ASN A 504 -32.23 18.58 4.92
C ASN A 504 -32.26 19.00 3.44
N GLY A 505 -31.41 18.39 2.63
CA GLY A 505 -31.40 18.54 1.19
C GLY A 505 -30.25 19.39 0.65
N CYS A 506 -30.00 19.23 -0.62
CA CYS A 506 -28.94 19.93 -1.34
C CYS A 506 -29.35 21.35 -1.72
N ARG A 507 -28.52 22.35 -1.41
CA ARG A 507 -28.74 23.77 -1.68
C ARG A 507 -28.26 24.22 -3.06
N THR A 508 -27.55 23.36 -3.77
CA THR A 508 -26.97 23.67 -5.08
C THR A 508 -27.39 22.68 -6.14
N LYS A 509 -27.02 22.93 -7.40
CA LYS A 509 -27.18 21.95 -8.48
C LYS A 509 -26.16 20.82 -8.29
N THR A 510 -26.66 19.59 -8.11
CA THR A 510 -25.87 18.38 -7.96
C THR A 510 -26.31 17.34 -8.99
N VAL A 511 -25.37 16.84 -9.78
CA VAL A 511 -25.62 15.82 -10.78
C VAL A 511 -24.68 14.64 -10.52
N LEU A 512 -25.23 13.42 -10.44
CA LEU A 512 -24.48 12.20 -10.34
C LEU A 512 -24.59 11.38 -11.62
N PHE A 513 -23.48 11.19 -12.33
CA PHE A 513 -23.34 10.22 -13.41
C PHE A 513 -22.85 8.91 -12.82
N PHE A 514 -23.70 7.89 -12.81
CA PHE A 514 -23.37 6.59 -12.25
C PHE A 514 -23.37 5.48 -13.31
N GLY A 515 -22.28 4.71 -13.38
CA GLY A 515 -22.11 3.60 -14.31
C GLY A 515 -22.06 2.24 -13.63
N CYS A 516 -22.77 1.27 -14.21
CA CYS A 516 -22.70 -0.13 -13.83
C CYS A 516 -22.91 -1.04 -15.05
N THR A 517 -22.92 -2.36 -14.86
CA THR A 517 -23.08 -3.27 -16.01
C THR A 517 -24.52 -3.41 -16.43
N LYS A 518 -25.44 -3.69 -15.50
CA LYS A 518 -26.87 -3.82 -15.74
C LYS A 518 -27.69 -3.33 -14.56
N ARG A 519 -28.85 -2.80 -14.85
CA ARG A 519 -29.81 -2.25 -13.88
C ARG A 519 -30.26 -3.28 -12.84
N ASP A 520 -30.43 -4.52 -13.24
CA ASP A 520 -30.96 -5.62 -12.45
C ASP A 520 -29.90 -6.60 -11.91
N GLU A 521 -28.61 -6.24 -12.05
CA GLU A 521 -27.50 -7.05 -11.54
C GLU A 521 -26.63 -6.29 -10.53
N ASP A 522 -26.17 -5.07 -10.85
CA ASP A 522 -25.14 -4.35 -10.11
C ASP A 522 -25.38 -2.83 -9.99
N PHE A 523 -26.63 -2.39 -10.08
CA PHE A 523 -26.99 -1.03 -9.70
C PHE A 523 -27.05 -0.94 -8.16
N ILE A 524 -25.87 -0.80 -7.54
CA ILE A 524 -25.73 -0.72 -6.08
C ILE A 524 -26.39 0.56 -5.54
N TYR A 525 -26.99 0.49 -4.33
CA TYR A 525 -27.70 1.58 -3.64
C TYR A 525 -28.82 2.24 -4.47
N LYS A 526 -29.42 1.51 -5.40
CA LYS A 526 -30.44 2.03 -6.33
C LYS A 526 -31.58 2.75 -5.62
N GLU A 527 -32.19 2.08 -4.65
CA GLU A 527 -33.34 2.60 -3.91
C GLU A 527 -32.96 3.89 -3.17
N GLU A 528 -31.83 3.90 -2.48
CA GLU A 528 -31.33 5.06 -1.73
C GLU A 528 -31.07 6.27 -2.64
N LEU A 529 -30.48 6.06 -3.83
CA LEU A 529 -30.21 7.12 -4.78
C LEU A 529 -31.51 7.68 -5.41
N CYS A 530 -32.47 6.82 -5.72
CA CYS A 530 -33.80 7.25 -6.22
C CYS A 530 -34.56 8.07 -5.17
N GLU A 531 -34.60 7.60 -3.92
CA GLU A 531 -35.18 8.34 -2.80
C GLU A 531 -34.50 9.71 -2.61
N ALA A 532 -33.18 9.81 -2.75
CA ALA A 532 -32.43 11.06 -2.61
C ALA A 532 -32.86 12.11 -3.65
N VAL A 533 -33.26 11.68 -4.85
CA VAL A 533 -33.80 12.56 -5.90
C VAL A 533 -35.25 12.97 -5.61
N GLU A 534 -36.03 12.07 -5.06
CA GLU A 534 -37.48 12.28 -4.79
C GLU A 534 -37.75 13.09 -3.52
N MET A 535 -36.79 13.18 -2.60
CA MET A 535 -36.91 13.99 -1.37
C MET A 535 -37.29 15.44 -1.65
N LYS A 536 -37.88 16.08 -0.65
CA LYS A 536 -38.25 17.51 -0.71
C LYS A 536 -37.74 18.24 0.54
N PRO A 537 -36.70 19.08 0.41
CA PRO A 537 -35.89 19.30 -0.79
C PRO A 537 -35.01 18.06 -1.13
N PRO A 538 -34.62 17.86 -2.40
CA PRO A 538 -33.86 16.69 -2.80
C PRO A 538 -32.43 16.72 -2.25
N ALA A 539 -31.91 15.56 -1.84
CA ALA A 539 -30.50 15.40 -1.46
C ALA A 539 -29.58 15.24 -2.70
N LEU A 540 -30.14 14.82 -3.84
CA LEU A 540 -29.51 14.76 -5.14
C LEU A 540 -30.45 15.37 -6.18
N LYS A 541 -30.00 16.37 -6.96
CA LYS A 541 -30.87 17.05 -7.92
C LYS A 541 -31.13 16.22 -9.18
N GLU A 542 -30.12 15.49 -9.65
CA GLU A 542 -30.24 14.67 -10.86
C GLU A 542 -29.34 13.43 -10.77
N LEU A 543 -29.91 12.27 -11.15
CA LEU A 543 -29.20 11.00 -11.28
C LEU A 543 -29.25 10.54 -12.73
N ILE A 544 -28.08 10.42 -13.36
CA ILE A 544 -27.91 9.96 -14.73
C ILE A 544 -27.18 8.62 -14.72
N THR A 545 -27.82 7.58 -15.24
CA THR A 545 -27.27 6.22 -15.21
C THR A 545 -26.76 5.80 -16.57
N ALA A 546 -25.65 5.03 -16.57
CA ALA A 546 -25.08 4.39 -17.74
C ALA A 546 -24.96 2.87 -17.49
N PHE A 547 -25.63 2.08 -18.32
CA PHE A 547 -25.60 0.62 -18.26
C PHE A 547 -24.78 0.08 -19.41
N SER A 548 -23.61 -0.52 -19.10
CA SER A 548 -22.64 -0.87 -20.15
C SER A 548 -22.96 -2.16 -20.90
N ARG A 549 -23.91 -2.98 -20.43
CA ARG A 549 -24.24 -4.29 -21.00
C ARG A 549 -25.73 -4.57 -21.15
N GLU A 550 -26.59 -3.54 -21.21
CA GLU A 550 -28.02 -3.69 -21.49
C GLU A 550 -28.38 -3.57 -22.97
N GLN A 551 -27.46 -3.06 -23.78
CA GLN A 551 -27.62 -2.85 -25.22
C GLN A 551 -26.40 -3.39 -25.97
N LYS A 552 -26.51 -3.49 -27.32
CA LYS A 552 -25.45 -4.01 -28.20
C LYS A 552 -24.15 -3.16 -28.10
N GLU A 553 -24.30 -1.85 -28.08
CA GLU A 553 -23.18 -0.92 -27.92
C GLU A 553 -22.99 -0.57 -26.44
N LYS A 554 -21.74 -0.60 -25.97
CA LYS A 554 -21.43 -0.31 -24.58
C LYS A 554 -21.61 1.19 -24.28
N VAL A 555 -22.49 1.51 -23.33
CA VAL A 555 -22.72 2.88 -22.85
C VAL A 555 -22.06 3.04 -21.49
N TYR A 556 -21.11 3.97 -21.41
CA TYR A 556 -20.37 4.32 -20.19
C TYR A 556 -20.70 5.74 -19.73
N VAL A 557 -20.30 6.11 -18.53
CA VAL A 557 -20.54 7.44 -17.93
C VAL A 557 -20.00 8.59 -18.79
N GLN A 558 -18.86 8.41 -19.46
CA GLN A 558 -18.31 9.43 -20.35
C GLN A 558 -19.19 9.71 -21.58
N HIS A 559 -19.96 8.74 -22.06
CA HIS A 559 -20.95 8.96 -23.14
C HIS A 559 -22.08 9.84 -22.61
N LYS A 560 -22.57 9.58 -21.38
CA LYS A 560 -23.61 10.39 -20.75
C LYS A 560 -23.13 11.81 -20.41
N LEU A 561 -21.89 11.97 -20.00
CA LEU A 561 -21.26 13.29 -19.84
C LEU A 561 -21.23 14.07 -21.15
N LYS A 562 -20.89 13.39 -22.26
CA LYS A 562 -20.88 14.00 -23.60
C LYS A 562 -22.27 14.44 -24.04
N GLU A 563 -23.31 13.62 -23.79
CA GLU A 563 -24.71 13.97 -24.04
C GLU A 563 -25.15 15.22 -23.26
N LYS A 564 -24.67 15.40 -22.04
CA LYS A 564 -24.96 16.52 -21.15
C LYS A 564 -23.88 17.62 -21.14
N SER A 565 -23.03 17.66 -22.17
CA SER A 565 -21.81 18.50 -22.17
C SER A 565 -22.11 20.01 -22.00
N ALA A 566 -23.20 20.52 -22.58
CA ALA A 566 -23.57 21.91 -22.45
C ALA A 566 -23.91 22.29 -21.00
N GLU A 567 -24.64 21.41 -20.31
CA GLU A 567 -25.03 21.59 -18.92
C GLU A 567 -23.84 21.50 -17.98
N VAL A 568 -22.97 20.49 -18.17
CA VAL A 568 -21.73 20.32 -17.39
C VAL A 568 -20.80 21.52 -17.58
N LYS A 569 -20.60 21.98 -18.82
CA LYS A 569 -19.79 23.17 -19.10
C LYS A 569 -20.33 24.42 -18.40
N GLN A 570 -21.66 24.60 -18.38
CA GLN A 570 -22.27 25.71 -17.65
C GLN A 570 -22.01 25.61 -16.15
N MET A 571 -22.15 24.42 -15.56
CA MET A 571 -21.85 24.20 -14.14
C MET A 571 -20.39 24.52 -13.80
N ILE A 572 -19.44 24.19 -14.68
CA ILE A 572 -18.02 24.54 -14.53
C ILE A 572 -17.82 26.06 -14.63
N ALA A 573 -18.43 26.71 -15.63
CA ALA A 573 -18.38 28.15 -15.80
C ALA A 573 -18.93 28.93 -14.59
N ASP A 574 -19.92 28.34 -13.90
CA ASP A 574 -20.49 28.85 -12.64
C ASP A 574 -19.57 28.59 -11.42
N GLY A 575 -18.33 28.12 -11.63
CA GLY A 575 -17.38 27.79 -10.57
C GLY A 575 -17.61 26.43 -9.91
N GLY A 576 -18.30 25.52 -10.59
CA GLY A 576 -18.63 24.18 -10.09
C GLY A 576 -17.42 23.24 -10.00
N TYR A 577 -17.53 22.24 -9.15
CA TYR A 577 -16.55 21.18 -8.94
C TYR A 577 -16.96 19.90 -9.66
N ILE A 578 -15.96 19.23 -10.26
CA ILE A 578 -16.11 17.88 -10.82
C ILE A 578 -15.37 16.90 -9.94
N TYR A 579 -16.06 15.86 -9.51
CA TYR A 579 -15.48 14.73 -8.76
C TYR A 579 -15.57 13.47 -9.60
N VAL A 580 -14.44 12.76 -9.72
CA VAL A 580 -14.36 11.51 -10.48
C VAL A 580 -13.83 10.41 -9.57
N CYS A 581 -14.54 9.30 -9.44
CA CYS A 581 -14.11 8.15 -8.67
C CYS A 581 -14.47 6.83 -9.37
N GLY A 582 -13.51 5.95 -9.53
CA GLY A 582 -13.65 4.66 -10.23
C GLY A 582 -12.35 4.21 -10.86
N ALA A 583 -12.41 3.27 -11.82
CA ALA A 583 -11.23 2.77 -12.49
C ALA A 583 -10.46 3.91 -13.21
N THR A 584 -9.13 3.83 -13.18
CA THR A 584 -8.24 4.86 -13.76
C THR A 584 -8.49 5.06 -15.26
N SER A 585 -8.81 3.98 -16.00
CA SER A 585 -9.18 4.05 -17.41
C SER A 585 -10.42 4.92 -17.65
N MET A 586 -11.39 4.90 -16.74
CA MET A 586 -12.56 5.77 -16.77
C MET A 586 -12.14 7.23 -16.51
N GLY A 587 -11.31 7.47 -15.52
CA GLY A 587 -10.80 8.82 -15.20
C GLY A 587 -10.11 9.49 -16.38
N LYS A 588 -9.26 8.76 -17.12
CA LYS A 588 -8.59 9.25 -18.34
C LYS A 588 -9.56 9.61 -19.46
N GLN A 589 -10.73 8.96 -19.55
CA GLN A 589 -11.73 9.22 -20.60
C GLN A 589 -12.73 10.31 -20.21
N VAL A 590 -12.88 10.62 -18.94
CA VAL A 590 -13.74 11.68 -18.43
C VAL A 590 -13.04 13.06 -18.52
N ARG A 591 -11.73 13.10 -18.42
CA ARG A 591 -10.91 14.29 -18.68
C ARG A 591 -10.93 14.67 -20.16
#